data_02f93e7a967765ac052c2b5caae3ef0a
#
_entry.id   02f93e7a967765ac052c2b5caae3ef0a
#
_cell.length_a   1.000
_cell.length_b   1.000
_cell.length_c   1.000
_cell.angle_alpha   90.00
_cell.angle_beta   90.00
_cell.angle_gamma   90.00
#
_symmetry.space_group_name_H-M   'P 1'
#
loop_
_entity.id
_entity.type
_entity.pdbx_description
1 polymer ?
#
loop_
_entity_poly.entity_id
_entity_poly.type
_entity_poly.pdbx_seq_one_letter_code
_entity_poly.pdbx_strand_id
1 'polypeptide(L)'
;MQQQPTHFFEGKTLKEVLDHVTHSLGEEAVIWESGESEGNVWVTAISGQEDSSQPHIPLPSPEELLEEAGFSPEILTNFCSFASSRRKKSADSRARLIAFFKKILAQRPSSFDFDAALAQEAPTSFFLVGATGQGKTVTTAKFAVSLIQQGILPIVASLDVIKSGGLFQLEALLQTLDLPVQTLQTQKDIRSLLAKTPSHAFVLIDTPGLNLFDAADRRRIQEWRAEAQGTPFGLLRAGGDLRETEEIIDFFREADITRVGVTHCDATQRLGTVLSAIFSSPMTLEFLCDSPFISQTPQTAFADKIVDMLLSSVKSSRKRAA
;
A
#
# COMPACT_ATOMS: atom_id res chain seq x y z
N MET A 1 -4.08 6.57 28.12
CA MET A 1 -5.20 6.20 27.24
C MET A 1 -6.48 6.60 27.95
N GLN A 2 -7.01 7.79 27.71
CA GLN A 2 -8.37 8.08 28.11
C GLN A 2 -9.28 7.37 27.10
N GLN A 3 -9.99 6.35 27.59
CA GLN A 3 -11.04 5.68 26.82
C GLN A 3 -12.15 6.69 26.57
N GLN A 4 -12.50 6.91 25.31
CA GLN A 4 -13.75 7.61 24.99
C GLN A 4 -14.87 6.87 25.72
N PRO A 5 -15.81 7.56 26.34
CA PRO A 5 -16.90 6.90 27.06
C PRO A 5 -17.69 6.05 26.07
N THR A 6 -17.63 4.75 26.28
CA THR A 6 -18.46 3.79 25.54
C THR A 6 -19.85 3.80 26.16
N HIS A 7 -20.86 4.00 25.34
CA HIS A 7 -22.26 3.96 25.73
C HIS A 7 -22.81 2.55 25.44
N PHE A 8 -23.51 1.97 26.41
CA PHE A 8 -24.12 0.65 26.29
C PHE A 8 -25.60 0.82 25.98
N PHE A 9 -26.10 0.11 24.99
CA PHE A 9 -27.50 0.07 24.57
C PHE A 9 -27.99 -1.36 24.50
N GLU A 10 -29.20 -1.64 24.95
CA GLU A 10 -29.83 -2.95 24.96
C GLU A 10 -31.28 -2.84 24.48
N GLY A 11 -31.76 -3.85 23.76
CA GLY A 11 -33.12 -3.91 23.26
C GLY A 11 -33.49 -5.31 22.77
N LYS A 12 -34.75 -5.49 22.40
CA LYS A 12 -35.25 -6.80 21.93
C LYS A 12 -34.82 -7.15 20.51
N THR A 13 -34.51 -6.14 19.69
CA THR A 13 -34.07 -6.34 18.31
C THR A 13 -32.89 -5.43 17.99
N LEU A 14 -32.03 -5.88 17.08
CA LEU A 14 -30.89 -5.09 16.60
C LEU A 14 -31.35 -3.73 16.04
N LYS A 15 -32.50 -3.69 15.34
CA LYS A 15 -33.02 -2.45 14.78
C LYS A 15 -33.36 -1.43 15.88
N GLU A 16 -34.05 -1.86 16.92
CA GLU A 16 -34.41 -1.01 18.08
C GLU A 16 -33.15 -0.44 18.75
N VAL A 17 -32.13 -1.28 18.93
CA VAL A 17 -30.85 -0.85 19.55
C VAL A 17 -30.11 0.16 18.66
N LEU A 18 -30.06 -0.08 17.34
CA LEU A 18 -29.45 0.85 16.40
C LEU A 18 -30.18 2.19 16.31
N ASP A 19 -31.51 2.17 16.35
CA ASP A 19 -32.33 3.40 16.40
C ASP A 19 -32.03 4.21 17.68
N HIS A 20 -31.85 3.53 18.84
CA HIS A 20 -31.44 4.15 20.09
C HIS A 20 -30.03 4.73 20.03
N VAL A 21 -29.07 4.01 19.43
CA VAL A 21 -27.70 4.51 19.22
C VAL A 21 -27.72 5.78 18.37
N THR A 22 -28.42 5.74 17.24
CA THR A 22 -28.51 6.89 16.32
C THR A 22 -29.19 8.09 16.98
N HIS A 23 -30.26 7.87 17.75
CA HIS A 23 -30.97 8.93 18.47
C HIS A 23 -30.10 9.57 19.56
N SER A 24 -29.27 8.77 20.26
CA SER A 24 -28.50 9.23 21.42
C SER A 24 -27.13 9.79 21.05
N LEU A 25 -26.46 9.21 20.05
CA LEU A 25 -25.07 9.51 19.66
C LEU A 25 -24.91 10.13 18.26
N GLY A 26 -26.04 10.25 17.52
CA GLY A 26 -26.04 10.78 16.15
C GLY A 26 -25.80 9.71 15.09
N GLU A 27 -26.02 10.07 13.80
CA GLU A 27 -25.87 9.16 12.64
C GLU A 27 -24.42 8.70 12.41
N GLU A 28 -23.44 9.41 12.95
CA GLU A 28 -22.01 9.11 12.85
C GLU A 28 -21.49 8.26 14.02
N ALA A 29 -22.37 7.70 14.85
CA ALA A 29 -21.97 6.84 15.94
C ALA A 29 -21.24 5.58 15.44
N VAL A 30 -20.13 5.24 16.09
CA VAL A 30 -19.33 4.07 15.74
C VAL A 30 -19.65 2.94 16.72
N ILE A 31 -20.13 1.80 16.21
CA ILE A 31 -20.35 0.60 16.99
C ILE A 31 -18.99 -0.02 17.29
N TRP A 32 -18.72 -0.19 18.59
CA TRP A 32 -17.47 -0.79 19.07
C TRP A 32 -17.59 -2.31 19.22
N GLU A 33 -18.71 -2.75 19.80
CA GLU A 33 -18.95 -4.15 20.07
C GLU A 33 -20.46 -4.41 20.09
N SER A 34 -20.89 -5.63 19.75
CA SER A 34 -22.28 -6.04 19.80
C SER A 34 -22.38 -7.53 20.15
N GLY A 35 -23.49 -7.94 20.76
CA GLY A 35 -23.75 -9.32 21.09
C GLY A 35 -25.21 -9.58 21.48
N GLU A 36 -25.50 -10.82 21.79
CA GLU A 36 -26.81 -11.24 22.30
C GLU A 36 -26.62 -11.85 23.68
N SER A 37 -27.50 -11.52 24.62
CA SER A 37 -27.55 -12.10 25.97
C SER A 37 -28.98 -12.16 26.45
N GLU A 38 -29.39 -13.33 26.99
CA GLU A 38 -30.72 -13.59 27.58
C GLU A 38 -31.92 -13.20 26.67
N GLY A 39 -31.75 -13.29 25.36
CA GLY A 39 -32.80 -12.97 24.37
C GLY A 39 -32.89 -11.46 24.03
N ASN A 40 -31.95 -10.64 24.49
CA ASN A 40 -31.80 -9.26 24.12
C ASN A 40 -30.54 -9.08 23.29
N VAL A 41 -30.57 -8.10 22.35
CA VAL A 41 -29.41 -7.63 21.61
C VAL A 41 -28.81 -6.43 22.34
N TRP A 42 -27.51 -6.40 22.49
CA TRP A 42 -26.80 -5.25 23.05
C TRP A 42 -25.72 -4.73 22.10
N VAL A 43 -25.47 -3.44 22.20
CA VAL A 43 -24.45 -2.72 21.40
C VAL A 43 -23.72 -1.75 22.31
N THR A 44 -22.39 -1.73 22.23
CA THR A 44 -21.58 -0.63 22.74
C THR A 44 -21.20 0.29 21.60
N ALA A 45 -21.44 1.57 21.75
CA ALA A 45 -21.14 2.57 20.74
C ALA A 45 -20.42 3.79 21.34
N ILE A 46 -19.66 4.47 20.53
CA ILE A 46 -19.01 5.75 20.83
C ILE A 46 -19.61 6.83 19.93
N SER A 47 -19.71 8.06 20.43
CA SER A 47 -20.17 9.19 19.63
C SER A 47 -19.18 9.43 18.48
N GLY A 48 -19.69 9.49 17.25
CA GLY A 48 -18.91 9.88 16.07
C GLY A 48 -18.64 11.39 16.01
N GLN A 49 -19.28 12.20 16.85
CA GLN A 49 -18.99 13.62 16.91
C GLN A 49 -17.63 13.85 17.55
N GLU A 50 -16.72 14.48 16.81
CA GLU A 50 -15.51 15.04 17.40
C GLU A 50 -15.94 16.00 18.51
N ASP A 51 -15.50 15.74 19.73
CA ASP A 51 -15.73 16.60 20.88
C ASP A 51 -15.19 18.02 20.54
N SER A 52 -16.09 18.94 20.28
CA SER A 52 -15.76 20.34 19.93
C SER A 52 -15.07 21.07 21.07
N SER A 53 -14.91 20.46 22.23
CA SER A 53 -14.15 20.97 23.39
C SER A 53 -12.65 20.61 23.32
N GLN A 54 -12.22 19.74 22.37
CA GLN A 54 -10.78 19.53 22.17
C GLN A 54 -10.17 20.81 21.59
N PRO A 55 -9.02 21.27 22.12
CA PRO A 55 -8.35 22.43 21.57
C PRO A 55 -8.10 22.20 20.08
N HIS A 56 -8.58 23.09 19.24
CA HIS A 56 -8.40 23.04 17.79
C HIS A 56 -6.89 23.14 17.52
N ILE A 57 -6.21 21.99 17.48
CA ILE A 57 -4.79 21.95 17.13
C ILE A 57 -4.73 22.29 15.64
N PRO A 58 -4.18 23.46 15.28
CA PRO A 58 -4.13 23.85 13.88
C PRO A 58 -3.34 22.81 13.09
N LEU A 59 -3.85 22.44 11.92
CA LEU A 59 -3.09 21.58 11.01
C LEU A 59 -1.77 22.28 10.67
N PRO A 60 -0.65 21.55 10.60
CA PRO A 60 0.64 22.10 10.22
C PRO A 60 0.55 22.76 8.84
N SER A 61 1.41 23.71 8.58
CA SER A 61 1.59 24.22 7.22
C SER A 61 2.00 23.07 6.28
N PRO A 62 1.76 23.19 4.98
CA PRO A 62 2.22 22.16 4.03
C PRO A 62 3.72 21.88 4.12
N GLU A 63 4.52 22.92 4.40
CA GLU A 63 5.96 22.84 4.57
C GLU A 63 6.32 22.02 5.80
N GLU A 64 5.72 22.32 6.96
CA GLU A 64 5.91 21.55 8.19
C GLU A 64 5.45 20.11 8.07
N LEU A 65 4.32 19.89 7.38
CA LEU A 65 3.81 18.53 7.12
C LEU A 65 4.79 17.68 6.31
N LEU A 66 5.39 18.26 5.27
CA LEU A 66 6.39 17.57 4.46
C LEU A 66 7.68 17.30 5.25
N GLU A 67 8.11 18.25 6.09
CA GLU A 67 9.28 18.10 6.95
C GLU A 67 9.06 16.99 8.00
N GLU A 68 7.93 17.03 8.73
CA GLU A 68 7.55 16.00 9.70
C GLU A 68 7.45 14.61 9.06
N ALA A 69 6.94 14.52 7.84
CA ALA A 69 6.87 13.29 7.08
C ALA A 69 8.23 12.78 6.57
N GLY A 70 9.30 13.56 6.74
CA GLY A 70 10.67 13.18 6.39
C GLY A 70 11.02 13.33 4.92
N PHE A 71 10.39 14.27 4.21
CA PHE A 71 10.82 14.61 2.85
C PHE A 71 12.20 15.25 2.85
N SER A 72 12.97 14.98 1.78
CA SER A 72 14.31 15.54 1.61
C SER A 72 14.27 17.07 1.44
N PRO A 73 15.36 17.78 1.80
CA PRO A 73 15.47 19.22 1.59
C PRO A 73 15.25 19.66 0.13
N GLU A 74 15.59 18.80 -0.82
CA GLU A 74 15.38 19.05 -2.24
C GLU A 74 13.86 19.10 -2.56
N ILE A 75 13.09 18.13 -2.08
CA ILE A 75 11.62 18.11 -2.29
C ILE A 75 10.96 19.30 -1.59
N LEU A 76 11.41 19.67 -0.39
CA LEU A 76 10.93 20.84 0.30
C LEU A 76 11.19 22.13 -0.49
N THR A 77 12.41 22.31 -1.02
CA THR A 77 12.77 23.44 -1.87
C THR A 77 11.92 23.49 -3.14
N ASN A 78 11.70 22.34 -3.77
CA ASN A 78 10.84 22.22 -4.96
C ASN A 78 9.38 22.58 -4.63
N PHE A 79 8.88 22.19 -3.47
CA PHE A 79 7.54 22.58 -3.01
C PHE A 79 7.44 24.09 -2.77
N CYS A 80 8.39 24.70 -2.07
CA CYS A 80 8.40 26.15 -1.83
C CYS A 80 8.44 26.94 -3.15
N SER A 81 9.26 26.52 -4.10
CA SER A 81 9.34 27.12 -5.45
C SER A 81 8.02 26.98 -6.22
N PHE A 82 7.40 25.81 -6.16
CA PHE A 82 6.08 25.55 -6.74
C PHE A 82 4.99 26.43 -6.11
N ALA A 83 4.97 26.53 -4.78
CA ALA A 83 4.00 27.33 -4.04
C ALA A 83 4.13 28.84 -4.36
N SER A 84 5.37 29.35 -4.50
CA SER A 84 5.65 30.75 -4.83
C SER A 84 5.28 31.11 -6.27
N SER A 85 5.39 30.18 -7.21
CA SER A 85 5.09 30.43 -8.63
C SER A 85 3.59 30.54 -8.92
N ARG A 86 2.73 30.04 -8.05
CA ARG A 86 1.27 30.12 -8.19
C ARG A 86 0.70 31.30 -7.43
N ARG A 87 0.55 32.45 -8.10
CA ARG A 87 -0.04 33.69 -7.56
C ARG A 87 -1.50 33.58 -7.07
N LYS A 88 -2.22 32.49 -7.35
CA LYS A 88 -3.54 32.24 -6.76
C LYS A 88 -3.34 31.48 -5.45
N LYS A 89 -3.48 32.18 -4.34
CA LYS A 89 -3.64 31.63 -3.00
C LYS A 89 -4.88 30.72 -2.96
N SER A 90 -4.75 29.46 -3.33
CA SER A 90 -5.67 28.47 -2.80
C SER A 90 -5.44 28.47 -1.28
N ALA A 91 -6.44 28.86 -0.51
CA ALA A 91 -6.35 28.89 0.95
C ALA A 91 -6.24 27.48 1.55
N ASP A 92 -6.47 26.44 0.74
CA ASP A 92 -6.48 25.05 1.15
C ASP A 92 -5.09 24.40 0.99
N SER A 93 -4.45 24.12 2.13
CA SER A 93 -3.18 23.41 2.22
C SER A 93 -3.22 22.04 1.53
N ARG A 94 -4.34 21.31 1.66
CA ARG A 94 -4.52 19.99 1.05
C ARG A 94 -4.50 20.11 -0.48
N ALA A 95 -5.23 21.05 -1.06
CA ALA A 95 -5.26 21.25 -2.51
C ALA A 95 -3.90 21.64 -3.08
N ARG A 96 -3.08 22.41 -2.34
CA ARG A 96 -1.71 22.77 -2.74
C ARG A 96 -0.79 21.55 -2.80
N LEU A 97 -0.84 20.68 -1.79
CA LEU A 97 -0.08 19.44 -1.74
C LEU A 97 -0.48 18.48 -2.87
N ILE A 98 -1.78 18.30 -3.09
CA ILE A 98 -2.30 17.47 -4.19
C ILE A 98 -1.79 17.99 -5.54
N ALA A 99 -1.85 19.29 -5.78
CA ALA A 99 -1.38 19.87 -7.03
C ALA A 99 0.13 19.71 -7.23
N PHE A 100 0.92 19.75 -6.15
CA PHE A 100 2.35 19.51 -6.18
C PHE A 100 2.67 18.05 -6.51
N PHE A 101 2.06 17.10 -5.80
CA PHE A 101 2.28 15.68 -6.09
C PHE A 101 1.76 15.27 -7.48
N LYS A 102 0.63 15.81 -7.93
CA LYS A 102 0.17 15.62 -9.32
C LYS A 102 1.22 16.04 -10.34
N LYS A 103 1.90 17.19 -10.10
CA LYS A 103 2.97 17.65 -10.99
C LYS A 103 4.17 16.69 -10.98
N ILE A 104 4.57 16.17 -9.83
CA ILE A 104 5.70 15.22 -9.74
C ILE A 104 5.35 13.91 -10.43
N LEU A 105 4.20 13.31 -10.08
CA LEU A 105 3.76 12.03 -10.63
C LEU A 105 3.54 12.10 -12.14
N ALA A 106 3.09 13.25 -12.69
CA ALA A 106 2.93 13.44 -14.12
C ALA A 106 4.24 13.39 -14.91
N GLN A 107 5.40 13.53 -14.26
CA GLN A 107 6.70 13.39 -14.94
C GLN A 107 7.01 11.93 -15.28
N ARG A 108 6.45 11.01 -14.51
CA ARG A 108 6.58 9.56 -14.69
C ARG A 108 5.23 8.91 -14.37
N PRO A 109 4.26 9.01 -15.28
CA PRO A 109 2.93 8.48 -15.05
C PRO A 109 3.02 6.97 -14.92
N SER A 110 2.23 6.42 -13.98
CA SER A 110 1.99 4.99 -13.93
C SER A 110 1.48 4.55 -15.30
N SER A 111 2.14 3.55 -15.86
CA SER A 111 1.76 2.98 -17.16
C SER A 111 1.20 1.58 -16.99
N PHE A 112 1.02 1.16 -15.75
CA PHE A 112 0.47 -0.14 -15.46
C PHE A 112 -1.05 -0.08 -15.61
N ASP A 113 -1.52 -0.70 -16.68
CA ASP A 113 -2.92 -0.82 -17.03
C ASP A 113 -3.30 -2.30 -17.07
N PHE A 114 -4.17 -2.72 -16.14
CA PHE A 114 -4.66 -4.10 -16.09
C PHE A 114 -5.46 -4.46 -17.34
N ASP A 115 -6.26 -3.55 -17.87
CA ASP A 115 -7.08 -3.80 -19.06
C ASP A 115 -6.21 -4.00 -20.30
N ALA A 116 -5.18 -3.15 -20.46
CA ALA A 116 -4.20 -3.30 -21.51
C ALA A 116 -3.38 -4.59 -21.38
N ALA A 117 -3.12 -5.03 -20.15
CA ALA A 117 -2.40 -6.28 -19.87
C ALA A 117 -3.27 -7.52 -20.22
N LEU A 118 -4.58 -7.47 -19.98
CA LEU A 118 -5.53 -8.53 -20.37
C LEU A 118 -5.74 -8.64 -21.89
N ALA A 119 -5.54 -7.55 -22.62
CA ALA A 119 -5.69 -7.53 -24.09
C ALA A 119 -4.51 -8.14 -24.83
N GLN A 120 -3.46 -8.60 -24.13
CA GLN A 120 -2.27 -9.20 -24.75
C GLN A 120 -2.55 -10.62 -25.24
N GLU A 121 -1.86 -11.02 -26.30
CA GLU A 121 -1.92 -12.39 -26.86
C GLU A 121 -1.13 -13.43 -26.06
N ALA A 122 -0.39 -13.01 -25.03
CA ALA A 122 0.40 -13.85 -24.14
C ALA A 122 -0.01 -13.67 -22.69
N PRO A 123 0.20 -14.65 -21.80
CA PRO A 123 -0.04 -14.50 -20.38
C PRO A 123 0.75 -13.33 -19.83
N THR A 124 0.10 -12.49 -19.02
CA THR A 124 0.77 -11.38 -18.35
C THR A 124 1.33 -11.86 -17.02
N SER A 125 2.62 -11.79 -16.84
CA SER A 125 3.26 -12.18 -15.60
C SER A 125 3.81 -10.99 -14.82
N PHE A 126 3.66 -11.05 -13.50
CA PHE A 126 4.19 -10.07 -12.54
C PHE A 126 5.04 -10.78 -11.52
N PHE A 127 6.17 -10.22 -11.19
CA PHE A 127 6.96 -10.70 -10.07
C PHE A 127 7.50 -9.54 -9.23
N LEU A 128 7.50 -9.78 -7.92
CA LEU A 128 7.90 -8.79 -6.95
C LEU A 128 9.35 -9.03 -6.53
N VAL A 129 10.16 -7.99 -6.60
CA VAL A 129 11.59 -8.02 -6.28
C VAL A 129 11.87 -7.13 -5.06
N GLY A 130 12.66 -7.63 -4.12
CA GLY A 130 13.03 -6.84 -2.95
C GLY A 130 13.73 -7.67 -1.89
N ALA A 131 14.32 -6.99 -0.90
CA ALA A 131 14.98 -7.63 0.22
C ALA A 131 13.98 -8.44 1.10
N THR A 132 14.52 -9.24 2.00
CA THR A 132 13.72 -9.93 3.01
C THR A 132 12.96 -8.91 3.86
N GLY A 133 11.68 -9.18 4.15
CA GLY A 133 10.83 -8.28 4.95
C GLY A 133 10.24 -7.09 4.21
N GLN A 134 10.45 -6.96 2.91
CA GLN A 134 9.85 -5.89 2.08
C GLN A 134 8.37 -6.13 1.73
N GLY A 135 7.72 -7.18 2.25
CA GLY A 135 6.29 -7.43 2.06
C GLY A 135 5.90 -8.07 0.74
N LYS A 136 6.83 -8.74 0.01
CA LYS A 136 6.55 -9.37 -1.29
C LYS A 136 5.37 -10.33 -1.24
N THR A 137 5.41 -11.31 -0.37
CA THR A 137 4.37 -12.35 -0.22
C THR A 137 2.99 -11.76 0.08
N VAL A 138 2.93 -10.80 1.02
CA VAL A 138 1.65 -10.12 1.34
C VAL A 138 1.17 -9.29 0.17
N THR A 139 2.07 -8.63 -0.54
CA THR A 139 1.71 -7.83 -1.73
C THR A 139 1.23 -8.72 -2.88
N THR A 140 1.84 -9.90 -3.08
CA THR A 140 1.36 -10.91 -4.04
C THR A 140 -0.08 -11.33 -3.72
N ALA A 141 -0.38 -11.63 -2.44
CA ALA A 141 -1.73 -11.96 -2.01
C ALA A 141 -2.71 -10.79 -2.22
N LYS A 142 -2.31 -9.54 -1.95
CA LYS A 142 -3.13 -8.35 -2.21
C LYS A 142 -3.44 -8.16 -3.69
N PHE A 143 -2.49 -8.41 -4.59
CA PHE A 143 -2.74 -8.37 -6.03
C PHE A 143 -3.71 -9.48 -6.46
N ALA A 144 -3.58 -10.69 -5.89
CA ALA A 144 -4.52 -11.76 -6.16
C ALA A 144 -5.95 -11.37 -5.77
N VAL A 145 -6.14 -10.79 -4.57
CA VAL A 145 -7.45 -10.27 -4.12
C VAL A 145 -7.96 -9.17 -5.06
N SER A 146 -7.09 -8.23 -5.46
CA SER A 146 -7.46 -7.14 -6.36
C SER A 146 -7.97 -7.64 -7.71
N LEU A 147 -7.32 -8.65 -8.28
CA LEU A 147 -7.74 -9.28 -9.54
C LEU A 147 -9.08 -10.01 -9.38
N ILE A 148 -9.25 -10.77 -8.30
CA ILE A 148 -10.51 -11.47 -8.02
C ILE A 148 -11.67 -10.49 -7.86
N GLN A 149 -11.46 -9.36 -7.18
CA GLN A 149 -12.46 -8.30 -7.05
C GLN A 149 -12.88 -7.69 -8.40
N GLN A 150 -12.01 -7.76 -9.40
CA GLN A 150 -12.27 -7.34 -10.78
C GLN A 150 -12.83 -8.48 -11.65
N GLY A 151 -13.13 -9.64 -11.07
CA GLY A 151 -13.64 -10.81 -11.78
C GLY A 151 -12.57 -11.62 -12.53
N ILE A 152 -11.29 -11.38 -12.25
CA ILE A 152 -10.16 -12.03 -12.89
C ILE A 152 -9.58 -13.06 -11.93
N LEU A 153 -9.54 -14.34 -12.31
CA LEU A 153 -8.91 -15.38 -11.52
C LEU A 153 -7.42 -15.49 -11.87
N PRO A 154 -6.50 -15.06 -10.99
CA PRO A 154 -5.07 -15.14 -11.28
C PRO A 154 -4.53 -16.55 -11.04
N ILE A 155 -3.43 -16.88 -11.70
CA ILE A 155 -2.57 -17.99 -11.33
C ILE A 155 -1.51 -17.45 -10.38
N VAL A 156 -1.37 -18.05 -9.19
CA VAL A 156 -0.35 -17.65 -8.22
C VAL A 156 0.71 -18.72 -8.12
N ALA A 157 1.96 -18.30 -8.18
CA ALA A 157 3.11 -19.16 -8.07
C ALA A 157 4.15 -18.60 -7.11
N SER A 158 4.98 -19.44 -6.50
CA SER A 158 6.05 -19.01 -5.61
C SER A 158 7.37 -19.69 -5.95
N LEU A 159 8.43 -18.89 -6.02
CA LEU A 159 9.84 -19.32 -6.06
C LEU A 159 10.46 -19.41 -4.66
N ASP A 160 9.75 -18.95 -3.61
CA ASP A 160 10.24 -18.95 -2.21
C ASP A 160 9.91 -20.27 -1.49
N VAL A 161 10.45 -21.35 -1.98
CA VAL A 161 10.11 -22.72 -1.52
C VAL A 161 10.98 -23.25 -0.38
N ILE A 162 12.15 -22.63 -0.09
CA ILE A 162 13.16 -23.34 0.70
C ILE A 162 13.57 -22.62 2.00
N LYS A 163 13.53 -21.32 2.13
CA LYS A 163 14.27 -20.62 3.20
C LYS A 163 13.48 -19.76 4.18
N SER A 164 12.31 -19.28 3.84
CA SER A 164 11.67 -18.21 4.63
C SER A 164 10.25 -18.48 5.10
N GLY A 165 9.69 -19.63 4.78
CA GLY A 165 8.28 -19.92 5.05
C GLY A 165 7.32 -19.09 4.18
N GLY A 166 7.82 -18.39 3.17
CA GLY A 166 7.03 -17.54 2.27
C GLY A 166 5.94 -18.31 1.56
N LEU A 167 6.23 -19.52 1.08
CA LEU A 167 5.21 -20.40 0.47
C LEU A 167 4.06 -20.68 1.43
N PHE A 168 4.34 -21.14 2.66
CA PHE A 168 3.30 -21.44 3.66
C PHE A 168 2.51 -20.19 4.04
N GLN A 169 3.17 -19.03 4.13
CA GLN A 169 2.50 -17.76 4.38
C GLN A 169 1.56 -17.40 3.23
N LEU A 170 2.00 -17.54 1.98
CA LEU A 170 1.18 -17.24 0.81
C LEU A 170 -0.02 -18.18 0.71
N GLU A 171 0.20 -19.48 0.89
CA GLU A 171 -0.87 -20.48 0.92
C GLU A 171 -1.90 -20.17 2.01
N ALA A 172 -1.46 -19.86 3.23
CA ALA A 172 -2.36 -19.50 4.33
C ALA A 172 -3.17 -18.23 4.03
N LEU A 173 -2.56 -17.22 3.41
CA LEU A 173 -3.25 -15.98 3.03
C LEU A 173 -4.30 -16.21 1.94
N LEU A 174 -4.05 -17.14 1.00
CA LEU A 174 -4.94 -17.39 -0.13
C LEU A 174 -5.92 -18.55 0.09
N GLN A 175 -5.78 -19.29 1.19
CA GLN A 175 -6.63 -20.43 1.53
C GLN A 175 -8.12 -20.06 1.58
N THR A 176 -8.46 -18.90 2.15
CA THR A 176 -9.84 -18.43 2.26
C THR A 176 -10.48 -18.04 0.92
N LEU A 177 -9.65 -17.93 -0.12
CA LEU A 177 -10.08 -17.62 -1.49
C LEU A 177 -10.11 -18.85 -2.40
N ASP A 178 -9.85 -20.04 -1.85
CA ASP A 178 -9.69 -21.30 -2.62
C ASP A 178 -8.70 -21.17 -3.79
N LEU A 179 -7.69 -20.30 -3.64
CA LEU A 179 -6.71 -20.03 -4.67
C LEU A 179 -5.42 -20.81 -4.42
N PRO A 180 -5.13 -21.87 -5.20
CA PRO A 180 -3.94 -22.67 -4.99
C PRO A 180 -2.67 -21.93 -5.42
N VAL A 181 -1.58 -22.16 -4.69
CA VAL A 181 -0.25 -21.65 -5.03
C VAL A 181 0.58 -22.72 -5.72
N GLN A 182 1.09 -22.42 -6.91
CA GLN A 182 1.99 -23.34 -7.65
C GLN A 182 3.43 -23.15 -7.18
N THR A 183 4.10 -24.24 -6.86
CA THR A 183 5.50 -24.21 -6.44
C THR A 183 6.43 -24.25 -7.65
N LEU A 184 7.34 -23.28 -7.72
CA LEU A 184 8.40 -23.23 -8.73
C LEU A 184 9.75 -23.48 -8.05
N GLN A 185 10.49 -24.49 -8.46
CA GLN A 185 11.80 -24.81 -7.87
C GLN A 185 12.94 -24.09 -8.57
N THR A 186 12.77 -23.80 -9.84
CA THR A 186 13.77 -23.16 -10.67
C THR A 186 13.14 -22.09 -11.58
N GLN A 187 13.97 -21.19 -12.10
CA GLN A 187 13.53 -20.21 -13.09
C GLN A 187 12.97 -20.87 -14.37
N LYS A 188 13.40 -22.09 -14.74
CA LYS A 188 12.86 -22.82 -15.90
C LYS A 188 11.41 -23.23 -15.71
N ASP A 189 10.98 -23.40 -14.46
CA ASP A 189 9.59 -23.77 -14.17
C ASP A 189 8.66 -22.59 -14.49
N ILE A 190 9.14 -21.33 -14.42
CA ILE A 190 8.41 -20.14 -14.86
C ILE A 190 7.98 -20.28 -16.32
N ARG A 191 8.94 -20.58 -17.21
CA ARG A 191 8.66 -20.80 -18.64
C ARG A 191 7.67 -21.94 -18.86
N SER A 192 7.83 -23.03 -18.13
CA SER A 192 6.94 -24.18 -18.21
C SER A 192 5.53 -23.88 -17.74
N LEU A 193 5.38 -23.03 -16.72
CA LEU A 193 4.11 -22.52 -16.23
C LEU A 193 3.45 -21.66 -17.31
N LEU A 194 4.15 -20.64 -17.81
CA LEU A 194 3.63 -19.70 -18.80
C LEU A 194 3.22 -20.39 -20.11
N ALA A 195 3.98 -21.39 -20.55
CA ALA A 195 3.65 -22.16 -21.75
C ALA A 195 2.33 -22.95 -21.65
N LYS A 196 1.87 -23.25 -20.43
CA LYS A 196 0.60 -23.97 -20.16
C LYS A 196 -0.53 -23.01 -19.77
N THR A 197 -0.23 -21.74 -19.62
CA THR A 197 -1.16 -20.72 -19.15
C THR A 197 -1.91 -20.10 -20.33
N PRO A 198 -3.24 -19.88 -20.23
CA PRO A 198 -4.01 -19.19 -21.26
C PRO A 198 -3.46 -17.78 -21.53
N SER A 199 -3.54 -17.32 -22.78
CA SER A 199 -2.97 -16.03 -23.22
C SER A 199 -3.51 -14.80 -22.49
N HIS A 200 -4.74 -14.87 -22.00
CA HIS A 200 -5.40 -13.77 -21.28
C HIS A 200 -5.33 -13.93 -19.74
N ALA A 201 -4.48 -14.80 -19.22
CA ALA A 201 -4.37 -15.01 -17.79
C ALA A 201 -3.30 -14.12 -17.15
N PHE A 202 -3.54 -13.77 -15.88
CA PHE A 202 -2.55 -13.14 -15.01
C PHE A 202 -1.80 -14.19 -14.20
N VAL A 203 -0.48 -14.08 -14.18
CA VAL A 203 0.40 -14.92 -13.37
C VAL A 203 1.13 -14.03 -12.37
N LEU A 204 0.88 -14.26 -11.09
CA LEU A 204 1.56 -13.57 -9.99
C LEU A 204 2.65 -14.50 -9.44
N ILE A 205 3.90 -14.02 -9.43
CA ILE A 205 5.05 -14.81 -8.99
C ILE A 205 5.64 -14.15 -7.73
N ASP A 206 5.50 -14.84 -6.60
CA ASP A 206 6.20 -14.48 -5.37
C ASP A 206 7.64 -14.94 -5.42
N THR A 207 8.58 -14.08 -5.03
CA THR A 207 10.01 -14.37 -5.08
C THR A 207 10.62 -14.41 -3.67
N PRO A 208 11.70 -15.18 -3.47
CA PRO A 208 12.42 -15.15 -2.21
C PRO A 208 13.01 -13.77 -1.90
N GLY A 209 13.30 -13.54 -0.62
CA GLY A 209 14.05 -12.36 -0.19
C GLY A 209 15.46 -12.38 -0.78
N LEU A 210 15.86 -11.25 -1.35
CA LEU A 210 17.17 -11.09 -1.99
C LEU A 210 18.12 -10.28 -1.10
N ASN A 211 19.39 -10.60 -1.17
CA ASN A 211 20.43 -9.70 -0.73
C ASN A 211 20.81 -8.79 -1.91
N LEU A 212 20.31 -7.57 -1.90
CA LEU A 212 20.47 -6.63 -3.01
C LEU A 212 21.93 -6.20 -3.24
N PHE A 213 22.83 -6.45 -2.29
CA PHE A 213 24.26 -6.19 -2.43
C PHE A 213 25.04 -7.39 -3.00
N ASP A 214 24.38 -8.54 -3.22
CA ASP A 214 25.00 -9.75 -3.77
C ASP A 214 24.85 -9.81 -5.29
N ALA A 215 25.96 -9.95 -6.00
CA ALA A 215 25.99 -10.11 -7.45
C ALA A 215 25.29 -11.40 -7.93
N ALA A 216 25.19 -12.45 -7.11
CA ALA A 216 24.47 -13.67 -7.46
C ALA A 216 22.96 -13.40 -7.48
N ASP A 217 22.45 -12.61 -6.52
CA ASP A 217 21.03 -12.27 -6.48
C ASP A 217 20.62 -11.30 -7.59
N ARG A 218 21.54 -10.41 -8.03
CA ARG A 218 21.33 -9.61 -9.25
C ARG A 218 21.15 -10.48 -10.50
N ARG A 219 21.99 -11.51 -10.65
CA ARG A 219 21.86 -12.45 -11.80
C ARG A 219 20.55 -13.22 -11.76
N ARG A 220 20.09 -13.62 -10.57
CA ARG A 220 18.78 -14.30 -10.42
C ARG A 220 17.62 -13.45 -10.93
N ILE A 221 17.62 -12.17 -10.65
CA ILE A 221 16.56 -11.28 -11.16
C ILE A 221 16.57 -11.25 -12.68
N GLN A 222 17.74 -11.13 -13.29
CA GLN A 222 17.87 -11.15 -14.75
C GLN A 222 17.38 -12.49 -15.35
N GLU A 223 17.70 -13.60 -14.70
CA GLU A 223 17.23 -14.93 -15.09
C GLU A 223 15.70 -15.05 -14.97
N TRP A 224 15.12 -14.61 -13.86
CA TRP A 224 13.65 -14.61 -13.68
C TRP A 224 12.97 -13.75 -14.73
N ARG A 225 13.51 -12.56 -15.00
CA ARG A 225 12.97 -11.64 -16.00
C ARG A 225 12.99 -12.25 -17.40
N ALA A 226 14.10 -12.90 -17.78
CA ALA A 226 14.23 -13.56 -19.07
C ALA A 226 13.22 -14.71 -19.25
N GLU A 227 12.94 -15.46 -18.20
CA GLU A 227 12.01 -16.59 -18.24
C GLU A 227 10.54 -16.13 -18.11
N ALA A 228 10.28 -15.15 -17.25
CA ALA A 228 8.93 -14.66 -17.00
C ALA A 228 8.38 -13.82 -18.17
N GLN A 229 9.25 -13.18 -18.96
CA GLN A 229 8.87 -12.19 -19.99
C GLN A 229 7.85 -11.16 -19.47
N GLY A 230 7.88 -10.91 -18.16
CA GLY A 230 6.87 -10.17 -17.42
C GLY A 230 7.38 -8.86 -16.86
N THR A 231 6.52 -8.20 -16.11
CA THR A 231 6.82 -6.91 -15.48
C THR A 231 7.35 -7.12 -14.06
N PRO A 232 8.63 -6.80 -13.80
CA PRO A 232 9.15 -6.76 -12.44
C PRO A 232 8.71 -5.49 -11.72
N PHE A 233 8.33 -5.63 -10.45
CA PHE A 233 8.11 -4.52 -9.54
C PHE A 233 9.12 -4.59 -8.39
N GLY A 234 9.91 -3.54 -8.22
CA GLY A 234 10.74 -3.37 -7.03
C GLY A 234 9.87 -2.98 -5.84
N LEU A 235 10.06 -3.61 -4.69
CA LEU A 235 9.38 -3.20 -3.47
C LEU A 235 10.34 -2.43 -2.57
N LEU A 236 9.87 -1.28 -2.11
CA LEU A 236 10.52 -0.43 -1.14
C LEU A 236 9.66 -0.37 0.13
N ARG A 237 10.29 -0.51 1.29
CA ARG A 237 9.60 -0.37 2.58
C ARG A 237 9.57 1.09 3.00
N ALA A 238 8.42 1.59 3.38
CA ALA A 238 8.30 2.90 4.01
C ALA A 238 8.96 2.95 5.40
N GLY A 239 9.52 4.10 5.77
CA GLY A 239 10.15 4.32 7.08
C GLY A 239 11.61 3.86 7.17
N GLY A 240 12.24 3.47 6.06
CA GLY A 240 13.66 3.18 5.99
C GLY A 240 14.55 4.43 5.96
N ASP A 241 15.86 4.22 5.98
CA ASP A 241 16.85 5.27 5.76
C ASP A 241 16.86 5.75 4.31
N LEU A 242 17.13 7.04 4.07
CA LEU A 242 17.12 7.62 2.74
C LEU A 242 18.24 7.03 1.86
N ARG A 243 19.45 6.93 2.40
CA ARG A 243 20.63 6.43 1.67
C ARG A 243 20.47 4.94 1.32
N GLU A 244 20.01 4.13 2.28
CA GLU A 244 19.72 2.72 2.04
C GLU A 244 18.66 2.57 0.94
N THR A 245 17.62 3.42 0.94
CA THR A 245 16.58 3.40 -0.09
C THR A 245 17.15 3.79 -1.46
N GLU A 246 18.03 4.79 -1.53
CA GLU A 246 18.71 5.20 -2.77
C GLU A 246 19.62 4.07 -3.32
N GLU A 247 20.35 3.37 -2.46
CA GLU A 247 21.17 2.22 -2.85
C GLU A 247 20.33 1.06 -3.40
N ILE A 248 19.15 0.81 -2.80
CA ILE A 248 18.19 -0.17 -3.31
C ILE A 248 17.65 0.25 -4.68
N ILE A 249 17.35 1.53 -4.87
CA ILE A 249 16.88 2.06 -6.14
C ILE A 249 17.98 1.93 -7.21
N ASP A 250 19.24 2.20 -6.88
CA ASP A 250 20.36 2.00 -7.80
C ASP A 250 20.50 0.54 -8.21
N PHE A 251 20.35 -0.38 -7.27
CA PHE A 251 20.30 -1.80 -7.56
C PHE A 251 19.15 -2.16 -8.52
N PHE A 252 17.94 -1.64 -8.30
CA PHE A 252 16.81 -1.87 -9.19
C PHE A 252 17.09 -1.34 -10.59
N ARG A 253 17.70 -0.16 -10.71
CA ARG A 253 18.09 0.42 -11.98
C ARG A 253 19.10 -0.45 -12.74
N GLU A 254 20.10 -1.00 -12.05
CA GLU A 254 21.10 -1.92 -12.63
C GLU A 254 20.47 -3.23 -13.10
N ALA A 255 19.35 -3.66 -12.47
CA ALA A 255 18.56 -4.82 -12.85
C ALA A 255 17.46 -4.50 -13.90
N ASP A 256 17.45 -3.29 -14.47
CA ASP A 256 16.40 -2.79 -15.38
C ASP A 256 14.98 -2.82 -14.77
N ILE A 257 14.87 -2.68 -13.47
CA ILE A 257 13.59 -2.50 -12.78
C ILE A 257 13.34 -1.00 -12.65
N THR A 258 12.30 -0.51 -13.33
CA THR A 258 11.96 0.92 -13.34
C THR A 258 10.66 1.21 -12.61
N ARG A 259 9.92 0.20 -12.20
CA ARG A 259 8.62 0.29 -11.52
C ARG A 259 8.73 -0.15 -10.09
N VAL A 260 8.23 0.68 -9.18
CA VAL A 260 8.31 0.38 -7.73
C VAL A 260 6.97 0.54 -7.06
N GLY A 261 6.75 -0.31 -6.05
CA GLY A 261 5.69 -0.16 -5.08
C GLY A 261 6.26 0.12 -3.70
N VAL A 262 5.50 0.85 -2.88
CA VAL A 262 5.86 1.12 -1.49
C VAL A 262 4.96 0.35 -0.55
N THR A 263 5.56 -0.35 0.39
CA THR A 263 4.87 -1.18 1.39
C THR A 263 5.02 -0.61 2.79
N HIS A 264 4.26 -1.14 3.76
CA HIS A 264 4.30 -0.72 5.16
C HIS A 264 4.04 0.78 5.36
N CYS A 265 3.22 1.39 4.49
CA CYS A 265 2.88 2.81 4.64
C CYS A 265 2.06 3.07 5.91
N ASP A 266 1.35 2.06 6.42
CA ASP A 266 0.61 2.05 7.69
C ASP A 266 1.52 1.98 8.93
N ALA A 267 2.74 1.51 8.77
CA ALA A 267 3.68 1.27 9.86
C ALA A 267 4.65 2.44 10.12
N THR A 268 4.53 3.53 9.39
CA THR A 268 5.44 4.69 9.49
C THR A 268 4.73 6.03 9.44
N GLN A 269 5.32 7.02 10.08
CA GLN A 269 4.96 8.44 9.91
C GLN A 269 5.93 9.17 8.96
N ARG A 270 6.98 8.49 8.49
CA ARG A 270 8.05 9.05 7.65
C ARG A 270 7.99 8.54 6.22
N LEU A 271 6.80 8.63 5.62
CA LEU A 271 6.58 8.24 4.22
C LEU A 271 7.40 9.09 3.24
N GLY A 272 7.72 10.33 3.62
CA GLY A 272 8.47 11.27 2.79
C GLY A 272 9.89 10.78 2.45
N THR A 273 10.52 9.99 3.31
CA THR A 273 11.86 9.44 3.06
C THR A 273 11.91 8.59 1.79
N VAL A 274 11.05 7.57 1.71
CA VAL A 274 11.01 6.66 0.55
C VAL A 274 10.48 7.38 -0.70
N LEU A 275 9.49 8.28 -0.55
CA LEU A 275 8.98 9.07 -1.67
C LEU A 275 10.03 10.03 -2.21
N SER A 276 10.87 10.63 -1.38
CA SER A 276 11.97 11.50 -1.82
C SER A 276 12.96 10.73 -2.70
N ALA A 277 13.39 9.54 -2.27
CA ALA A 277 14.28 8.71 -3.04
C ALA A 277 13.67 8.33 -4.41
N ILE A 278 12.39 7.97 -4.43
CA ILE A 278 11.68 7.64 -5.68
C ILE A 278 11.60 8.87 -6.59
N PHE A 279 11.19 10.04 -6.06
CA PHE A 279 10.98 11.25 -6.85
C PHE A 279 12.28 11.85 -7.38
N SER A 280 13.40 11.64 -6.70
CA SER A 280 14.75 12.04 -7.16
C SER A 280 15.41 11.03 -8.11
N SER A 281 14.77 9.89 -8.36
CA SER A 281 15.27 8.80 -9.20
C SER A 281 14.46 8.65 -10.51
N PRO A 282 14.89 7.83 -11.47
CA PRO A 282 14.11 7.53 -12.67
C PRO A 282 12.98 6.51 -12.46
N MET A 283 12.65 6.15 -11.21
CA MET A 283 11.63 5.17 -10.90
C MET A 283 10.21 5.71 -11.12
N THR A 284 9.31 4.84 -11.54
CA THR A 284 7.87 5.09 -11.58
C THR A 284 7.23 4.48 -10.33
N LEU A 285 6.55 5.30 -9.54
CA LEU A 285 5.76 4.83 -8.40
C LEU A 285 4.41 4.32 -8.91
N GLU A 286 4.17 3.02 -8.76
CA GLU A 286 2.97 2.37 -9.28
C GLU A 286 1.88 2.22 -8.21
N PHE A 287 2.24 1.80 -7.01
CA PHE A 287 1.27 1.55 -5.95
C PHE A 287 1.83 1.76 -4.54
N LEU A 288 0.90 1.90 -3.60
CA LEU A 288 1.15 2.01 -2.16
C LEU A 288 0.35 0.94 -1.42
N CYS A 289 0.96 0.29 -0.44
CA CYS A 289 0.29 -0.63 0.49
C CYS A 289 0.27 0.01 1.88
N ASP A 290 -0.92 0.37 2.35
CA ASP A 290 -1.17 1.13 3.57
C ASP A 290 -1.94 0.35 4.64
N SER A 291 -1.95 -0.96 4.54
CA SER A 291 -2.64 -1.84 5.49
C SER A 291 -1.96 -3.20 5.59
N PRO A 292 -2.00 -3.87 6.75
CA PRO A 292 -1.56 -5.24 6.90
C PRO A 292 -2.55 -6.27 6.32
N PHE A 293 -3.81 -5.89 6.10
CA PHE A 293 -4.86 -6.81 5.64
C PHE A 293 -4.84 -7.00 4.13
N ILE A 294 -4.95 -8.25 3.66
CA ILE A 294 -4.96 -8.58 2.23
C ILE A 294 -6.23 -8.09 1.51
N SER A 295 -7.34 -7.93 2.23
CA SER A 295 -8.60 -7.38 1.69
C SER A 295 -8.47 -5.91 1.26
N GLN A 296 -7.50 -5.19 1.80
CA GLN A 296 -7.15 -3.84 1.37
C GLN A 296 -6.06 -3.92 0.30
N THR A 297 -6.49 -3.84 -0.94
CA THR A 297 -5.63 -4.01 -2.12
C THR A 297 -4.61 -2.89 -2.28
N PRO A 298 -3.54 -3.09 -3.06
CA PRO A 298 -2.60 -2.03 -3.35
C PRO A 298 -3.31 -0.84 -3.98
N GLN A 299 -3.04 0.35 -3.44
CA GLN A 299 -3.65 1.58 -3.93
C GLN A 299 -2.77 2.18 -5.02
N THR A 300 -3.35 2.54 -6.14
CA THR A 300 -2.61 3.31 -7.15
C THR A 300 -2.05 4.58 -6.52
N ALA A 301 -0.82 4.94 -6.90
CA ALA A 301 -0.09 6.07 -6.31
C ALA A 301 -0.65 7.43 -6.77
N PHE A 302 -1.88 7.74 -6.39
CA PHE A 302 -2.49 9.04 -6.67
C PHE A 302 -2.06 10.09 -5.64
N ALA A 303 -1.95 11.33 -6.11
CA ALA A 303 -1.57 12.47 -5.28
C ALA A 303 -2.49 12.66 -4.07
N ASP A 304 -3.78 12.45 -4.25
CA ASP A 304 -4.79 12.55 -3.19
C ASP A 304 -4.50 11.53 -2.08
N LYS A 305 -4.19 10.29 -2.45
CA LYS A 305 -3.88 9.21 -1.50
C LYS A 305 -2.61 9.50 -0.70
N ILE A 306 -1.56 10.00 -1.36
CA ILE A 306 -0.32 10.40 -0.67
C ILE A 306 -0.64 11.48 0.37
N VAL A 307 -1.40 12.50 0.00
CA VAL A 307 -1.75 13.61 0.91
C VAL A 307 -2.61 13.11 2.08
N ASP A 308 -3.57 12.22 1.83
CA ASP A 308 -4.41 11.66 2.89
C ASP A 308 -3.59 10.82 3.89
N MET A 309 -2.60 10.05 3.43
CA MET A 309 -1.66 9.35 4.29
C MET A 309 -0.83 10.31 5.14
N LEU A 310 -0.32 11.40 4.55
CA LEU A 310 0.45 12.41 5.28
C LEU A 310 -0.39 13.10 6.35
N LEU A 311 -1.63 13.48 6.05
CA LEU A 311 -2.53 14.12 6.99
C LEU A 311 -2.96 13.18 8.13
N SER A 312 -3.19 11.90 7.85
CA SER A 312 -3.56 10.91 8.86
C SER A 312 -2.42 10.61 9.82
N SER A 313 -1.18 10.57 9.34
CA SER A 313 0.02 10.34 10.16
C SER A 313 0.20 11.45 11.22
N VAL A 314 -0.03 12.72 10.85
CA VAL A 314 0.06 13.86 11.76
C VAL A 314 -1.04 13.85 12.81
N LYS A 315 -2.28 13.55 12.42
CA LYS A 315 -3.39 13.41 13.39
C LYS A 315 -3.08 12.35 14.44
N SER A 316 -2.48 11.25 14.03
CA SER A 316 -2.09 10.13 14.92
C SER A 316 -0.97 10.51 15.90
N SER A 317 0.05 11.26 15.45
CA SER A 317 1.17 11.67 16.30
C SER A 317 0.74 12.71 17.35
N ARG A 318 -0.10 13.67 16.98
CA ARG A 318 -0.59 14.70 17.87
C ARG A 318 -1.57 14.18 18.92
N LYS A 319 -2.39 13.15 18.60
CA LYS A 319 -3.20 12.43 19.61
C LYS A 319 -2.37 11.67 20.64
N ARG A 320 -1.13 11.30 20.34
CA ARG A 320 -0.23 10.61 21.28
C ARG A 320 0.54 11.58 22.18
N ALA A 321 0.67 12.82 21.76
CA ALA A 321 1.43 13.86 22.48
C ALA A 321 0.53 14.73 23.40
N ALA A 322 -0.78 14.66 23.24
CA ALA A 322 -1.80 15.28 24.11
C ALA A 322 -2.37 14.27 25.11
#